data_841a21998869a6d77f1817b10ee0300b
#
_entry.id   841a21998869a6d77f1817b10ee0300b
#
_cell.length_a   1.000
_cell.length_b   1.000
_cell.length_c   1.000
_cell.angle_alpha   90.00
_cell.angle_beta   90.00
_cell.angle_gamma   90.00
#
_symmetry.space_group_name_H-M   'P 1'
#
loop_
_entity.id
_entity.type
_entity.pdbx_description
1 polymer ?
#
loop_
_entity_poly.entity_id
_entity_poly.type
_entity_poly.pdbx_seq_one_letter_code
_entity_poly.pdbx_strand_id
1 'polypeptide(L)'
;MLMLCRQRSPFPSTRPGIALVRGYNSGMPLRPEEKRRTEQRLPASRNLDCMTAAEIVRLMNREDGKVAAAIRRELPQIAQAVDVVVRAIRRGGRLIYVGAGTSGRLALLDAVELPPTFGIGTDVVIALVAGGKKAVTGAVEGAEDSASNAVRDLRAIKLGRRDVVLGIAASGTTPYVLSALQFARRHRAETIALTANRHSPLAKLAGISIAPEVGCEVVTGSTRMKAGSSQKMVLNMLSTAAMVRLGHTYENLMIDLVMNNKKLTGRGLRILADASGAPLSSAEHALRQSGHNLRVALVMLQHNVSANEAIQKLQLAKGHLRRAMKL
;
A
#
# COMPACT_ATOMS: atom_id res chain seq x y z
N MET A 1 4.26 45.42 13.97
CA MET A 1 2.83 45.56 14.26
C MET A 1 2.27 44.18 14.55
N LEU A 2 2.30 43.79 15.83
CA LEU A 2 1.85 42.47 16.33
C LEU A 2 0.33 42.53 16.50
N MET A 3 -0.45 42.04 15.57
CA MET A 3 -1.88 41.81 15.78
C MET A 3 -2.06 40.53 16.60
N LEU A 4 -2.50 40.72 17.85
CA LEU A 4 -2.93 39.68 18.76
C LEU A 4 -4.10 38.89 18.14
N CYS A 5 -3.88 37.63 17.83
CA CYS A 5 -4.92 36.69 17.42
C CYS A 5 -5.84 36.37 18.61
N ARG A 6 -6.91 37.16 18.79
CA ARG A 6 -7.99 36.88 19.73
C ARG A 6 -9.13 36.21 18.99
N GLN A 7 -9.11 34.87 18.95
CA GLN A 7 -10.34 34.13 18.71
C GLN A 7 -10.66 33.29 19.97
N ARG A 8 -11.88 33.46 20.46
CA ARG A 8 -12.40 32.72 21.61
C ARG A 8 -12.62 31.27 21.22
N SER A 9 -12.00 30.35 21.98
CA SER A 9 -12.25 28.92 21.92
C SER A 9 -13.69 28.60 22.32
N PRO A 10 -14.44 27.76 21.61
CA PRO A 10 -15.78 27.32 21.99
C PRO A 10 -15.81 26.17 23.02
N PHE A 11 -14.66 25.80 23.61
CA PHE A 11 -14.61 24.72 24.61
C PHE A 11 -14.44 25.26 26.04
N PRO A 12 -15.22 24.74 27.03
CA PRO A 12 -15.11 25.16 28.42
C PRO A 12 -13.75 24.76 28.99
N SER A 13 -13.11 25.76 29.65
CA SER A 13 -11.83 25.62 30.33
C SER A 13 -12.03 24.92 31.69
N THR A 14 -11.79 23.61 31.74
CA THR A 14 -11.55 22.92 33.01
C THR A 14 -10.30 22.04 32.86
N ARG A 15 -9.12 22.63 33.09
CA ARG A 15 -7.91 21.88 33.42
C ARG A 15 -7.13 22.60 34.51
N PRO A 16 -6.64 21.87 35.54
CA PRO A 16 -5.80 22.47 36.59
C PRO A 16 -4.46 22.87 35.98
N GLY A 17 -3.88 23.92 36.55
CA GLY A 17 -2.75 24.70 36.07
C GLY A 17 -1.58 23.89 35.53
N ILE A 18 -1.30 24.10 34.23
CA ILE A 18 -0.03 23.70 33.63
C ILE A 18 0.97 24.82 33.89
N ALA A 19 1.96 24.52 34.73
CA ALA A 19 3.12 25.39 34.93
C ALA A 19 3.76 25.70 33.57
N LEU A 20 3.96 26.98 33.27
CA LEU A 20 4.72 27.48 32.14
C LEU A 20 6.12 26.85 32.14
N VAL A 21 6.36 25.85 31.28
CA VAL A 21 7.69 25.35 31.01
C VAL A 21 8.43 26.43 30.23
N ARG A 22 9.28 27.16 30.92
CA ARG A 22 10.22 28.13 30.35
C ARG A 22 11.16 27.43 29.37
N GLY A 23 11.28 28.02 28.20
CA GLY A 23 12.48 28.05 27.37
C GLY A 23 13.05 26.69 26.97
N TYR A 24 12.72 26.21 25.77
CA TYR A 24 13.51 25.21 25.08
C TYR A 24 14.93 25.79 24.84
N ASN A 25 15.90 25.26 25.55
CA ASN A 25 17.30 25.70 25.49
C ASN A 25 17.89 25.25 24.15
N SER A 26 18.21 26.17 23.24
CA SER A 26 18.73 25.96 21.89
C SER A 26 20.15 25.35 21.82
N GLY A 27 20.66 24.81 22.91
CA GLY A 27 22.01 24.28 23.02
C GLY A 27 22.15 22.78 23.30
N MET A 28 21.07 22.03 23.52
CA MET A 28 21.17 20.58 23.68
C MET A 28 21.26 19.89 22.32
N PRO A 29 22.20 18.92 22.12
CA PRO A 29 22.24 18.15 20.89
C PRO A 29 20.92 17.38 20.73
N LEU A 30 20.28 17.56 19.56
CA LEU A 30 19.03 16.86 19.23
C LEU A 30 19.21 15.35 19.44
N ARG A 31 18.26 14.70 20.11
CA ARG A 31 18.23 13.24 20.22
C ARG A 31 18.21 12.64 18.81
N PRO A 32 18.76 11.41 18.58
CA PRO A 32 18.77 10.77 17.27
C PRO A 32 17.40 10.76 16.58
N GLU A 33 16.32 10.68 17.35
CA GLU A 33 14.92 10.71 16.89
C GLU A 33 14.53 12.08 16.32
N GLU A 34 14.98 13.18 16.95
CA GLU A 34 14.67 14.56 16.52
C GLU A 34 15.42 14.96 15.23
N LYS A 35 16.46 14.20 14.83
CA LYS A 35 17.18 14.40 13.57
C LYS A 35 16.41 13.89 12.36
N ARG A 36 15.35 13.06 12.55
CA ARG A 36 14.56 12.55 11.44
C ARG A 36 13.71 13.66 10.84
N ARG A 37 13.66 13.73 9.51
CA ARG A 37 12.88 14.75 8.80
C ARG A 37 11.39 14.68 9.13
N THR A 38 10.85 13.50 9.45
CA THR A 38 9.45 13.32 9.87
C THR A 38 9.13 14.01 11.20
N GLU A 39 10.13 14.23 12.07
CA GLU A 39 9.97 14.85 13.39
C GLU A 39 10.35 16.34 13.39
N GLN A 40 10.92 16.84 12.29
CA GLN A 40 11.32 18.24 12.17
C GLN A 40 10.12 19.13 11.82
N ARG A 41 10.16 20.37 12.33
CA ARG A 41 9.13 21.38 12.02
C ARG A 41 9.29 21.89 10.60
N LEU A 42 8.17 21.97 9.87
CA LEU A 42 8.12 22.64 8.58
C LEU A 42 8.13 24.17 8.81
N PRO A 43 9.13 24.92 8.31
CA PRO A 43 9.17 26.37 8.55
C PRO A 43 7.90 27.11 8.08
N ALA A 44 7.35 26.69 6.94
CA ALA A 44 6.15 27.29 6.35
C ALA A 44 4.86 27.09 7.14
N SER A 45 4.83 26.16 8.12
CA SER A 45 3.66 25.91 8.97
C SER A 45 3.84 26.35 10.43
N ARG A 46 4.85 27.20 10.72
CA ARG A 46 5.12 27.63 12.11
C ARG A 46 3.92 28.36 12.77
N ASN A 47 3.15 29.08 11.96
CA ASN A 47 1.98 29.83 12.42
C ASN A 47 0.66 29.20 11.92
N LEU A 48 0.63 27.86 11.80
CA LEU A 48 -0.51 27.13 11.24
C LEU A 48 -1.81 27.40 11.98
N ASP A 49 -1.75 27.57 13.29
CA ASP A 49 -2.85 27.88 14.19
C ASP A 49 -3.45 29.29 14.00
N CYS A 50 -2.72 30.17 13.32
CA CYS A 50 -3.17 31.53 12.97
C CYS A 50 -3.62 31.66 11.50
N MET A 51 -3.51 30.60 10.71
CA MET A 51 -3.86 30.61 9.30
C MET A 51 -5.37 30.41 9.11
N THR A 52 -5.91 31.05 8.08
CA THR A 52 -7.26 30.78 7.59
C THR A 52 -7.36 29.38 6.98
N ALA A 53 -8.55 28.81 6.91
CA ALA A 53 -8.77 27.52 6.26
C ALA A 53 -8.20 27.49 4.81
N ALA A 54 -8.37 28.59 4.06
CA ALA A 54 -7.86 28.71 2.70
C ALA A 54 -6.32 28.67 2.63
N GLU A 55 -5.63 29.28 3.59
CA GLU A 55 -4.16 29.25 3.68
C GLU A 55 -3.67 27.86 4.08
N ILE A 56 -4.34 27.21 5.05
CA ILE A 56 -4.00 25.85 5.48
C ILE A 56 -4.10 24.87 4.31
N VAL A 57 -5.24 24.85 3.58
CA VAL A 57 -5.42 23.88 2.48
C VAL A 57 -4.49 24.18 1.31
N ARG A 58 -4.16 25.44 1.01
CA ARG A 58 -3.15 25.79 0.00
C ARG A 58 -1.76 25.30 0.42
N LEU A 59 -1.39 25.49 1.68
CA LEU A 59 -0.11 24.99 2.21
C LEU A 59 -0.03 23.46 2.12
N MET A 60 -1.08 22.75 2.54
CA MET A 60 -1.15 21.29 2.44
C MET A 60 -1.04 20.83 0.98
N ASN A 61 -1.83 21.39 0.08
CA ASN A 61 -1.80 21.02 -1.34
C ASN A 61 -0.40 21.23 -1.97
N ARG A 62 0.25 22.37 -1.65
CA ARG A 62 1.63 22.64 -2.10
C ARG A 62 2.62 21.61 -1.58
N GLU A 63 2.49 21.20 -0.32
CA GLU A 63 3.35 20.18 0.28
C GLU A 63 3.06 18.79 -0.30
N ASP A 64 1.80 18.43 -0.50
CA ASP A 64 1.38 17.14 -1.09
C ASP A 64 1.88 17.01 -2.54
N GLY A 65 1.98 18.10 -3.29
CA GLY A 65 2.57 18.11 -4.63
C GLY A 65 4.02 17.59 -4.70
N LYS A 66 4.73 17.54 -3.57
CA LYS A 66 6.11 17.01 -3.50
C LYS A 66 6.17 15.48 -3.44
N VAL A 67 5.07 14.80 -3.11
CA VAL A 67 5.04 13.35 -2.87
C VAL A 67 5.41 12.57 -4.12
N ALA A 68 4.81 12.87 -5.27
CA ALA A 68 5.10 12.18 -6.52
C ALA A 68 6.58 12.34 -6.95
N ALA A 69 7.16 13.52 -6.73
CA ALA A 69 8.58 13.76 -7.02
C ALA A 69 9.51 12.96 -6.09
N ALA A 70 9.13 12.79 -4.82
CA ALA A 70 9.88 11.95 -3.88
C ALA A 70 9.84 10.48 -4.30
N ILE A 71 8.68 9.97 -4.71
CA ILE A 71 8.50 8.60 -5.19
C ILE A 71 9.26 8.36 -6.49
N ARG A 72 9.31 9.34 -7.40
CA ARG A 72 10.05 9.21 -8.68
C ARG A 72 11.50 8.77 -8.49
N ARG A 73 12.16 9.19 -7.41
CA ARG A 73 13.53 8.82 -7.09
C ARG A 73 13.66 7.36 -6.66
N GLU A 74 12.57 6.74 -6.24
CA GLU A 74 12.51 5.35 -5.75
C GLU A 74 11.99 4.37 -6.81
N LEU A 75 11.69 4.80 -8.02
CA LEU A 75 11.14 3.93 -9.08
C LEU A 75 12.02 2.70 -9.37
N PRO A 76 13.38 2.80 -9.41
CA PRO A 76 14.22 1.62 -9.59
C PRO A 76 14.04 0.59 -8.47
N GLN A 77 14.00 1.02 -7.20
CA GLN A 77 13.81 0.16 -6.04
C GLN A 77 12.40 -0.45 -6.01
N ILE A 78 11.38 0.32 -6.42
CA ILE A 78 10.02 -0.18 -6.56
C ILE A 78 9.96 -1.26 -7.65
N ALA A 79 10.58 -1.04 -8.80
CA ALA A 79 10.64 -2.03 -9.88
C ALA A 79 11.35 -3.31 -9.44
N GLN A 80 12.48 -3.20 -8.74
CA GLN A 80 13.18 -4.35 -8.16
C GLN A 80 12.30 -5.12 -7.16
N ALA A 81 11.55 -4.41 -6.31
CA ALA A 81 10.61 -5.00 -5.37
C ALA A 81 9.47 -5.74 -6.08
N VAL A 82 8.92 -5.17 -7.16
CA VAL A 82 7.93 -5.84 -8.02
C VAL A 82 8.47 -7.18 -8.54
N ASP A 83 9.70 -7.21 -9.06
CA ASP A 83 10.29 -8.44 -9.58
C ASP A 83 10.49 -9.51 -8.50
N VAL A 84 10.85 -9.11 -7.27
CA VAL A 84 10.95 -10.02 -6.12
C VAL A 84 9.60 -10.60 -5.77
N VAL A 85 8.55 -9.76 -5.67
CA VAL A 85 7.18 -10.20 -5.37
C VAL A 85 6.64 -11.15 -6.44
N VAL A 86 6.84 -10.83 -7.72
CA VAL A 86 6.42 -11.68 -8.84
C VAL A 86 7.09 -13.06 -8.78
N ARG A 87 8.40 -13.09 -8.51
CA ARG A 87 9.13 -14.35 -8.37
C ARG A 87 8.63 -15.18 -7.19
N ALA A 88 8.33 -14.54 -6.05
CA ALA A 88 7.83 -15.19 -4.87
C ALA A 88 6.46 -15.84 -5.12
N ILE A 89 5.49 -15.08 -5.65
CA ILE A 89 4.13 -15.56 -5.92
C ILE A 89 4.16 -16.70 -6.96
N ARG A 90 4.96 -16.59 -8.02
CA ARG A 90 5.13 -17.70 -9.01
C ARG A 90 5.65 -19.00 -8.40
N ARG A 91 6.36 -18.94 -7.29
CA ARG A 91 6.88 -20.10 -6.55
C ARG A 91 5.95 -20.58 -5.43
N GLY A 92 4.72 -20.07 -5.39
CA GLY A 92 3.74 -20.36 -4.34
C GLY A 92 4.04 -19.71 -3.00
N GLY A 93 4.82 -18.62 -3.00
CA GLY A 93 5.00 -17.72 -1.86
C GLY A 93 3.96 -16.60 -1.86
N ARG A 94 4.02 -15.72 -0.85
CA ARG A 94 3.05 -14.66 -0.58
C ARG A 94 3.75 -13.33 -0.41
N LEU A 95 2.99 -12.24 -0.59
CA LEU A 95 3.40 -10.90 -0.16
C LEU A 95 2.75 -10.60 1.20
N ILE A 96 3.56 -10.30 2.20
CA ILE A 96 3.12 -10.05 3.57
C ILE A 96 3.48 -8.62 3.93
N TYR A 97 2.48 -7.78 4.06
CA TYR A 97 2.62 -6.42 4.57
C TYR A 97 2.64 -6.42 6.09
N VAL A 98 3.52 -5.63 6.69
CA VAL A 98 3.61 -5.47 8.14
C VAL A 98 3.71 -3.99 8.48
N GLY A 99 2.78 -3.48 9.27
CA GLY A 99 2.75 -2.06 9.65
C GLY A 99 1.99 -1.79 10.94
N ALA A 100 2.16 -0.59 11.47
CA ALA A 100 1.42 -0.09 12.63
C ALA A 100 0.65 1.18 12.27
N GLY A 101 -0.44 1.46 12.99
CA GLY A 101 -1.22 2.68 12.81
C GLY A 101 -1.66 2.92 11.36
N THR A 102 -1.40 4.12 10.84
CA THR A 102 -1.74 4.49 9.45
C THR A 102 -1.06 3.57 8.43
N SER A 103 0.22 3.23 8.63
CA SER A 103 0.97 2.35 7.71
C SER A 103 0.33 0.96 7.61
N GLY A 104 -0.09 0.38 8.75
CA GLY A 104 -0.79 -0.91 8.76
C GLY A 104 -2.18 -0.84 8.11
N ARG A 105 -2.93 0.24 8.32
CA ARG A 105 -4.25 0.44 7.69
C ARG A 105 -4.16 0.61 6.18
N LEU A 106 -3.17 1.34 5.68
CA LEU A 106 -2.93 1.49 4.25
C LEU A 106 -2.52 0.16 3.61
N ALA A 107 -1.71 -0.64 4.30
CA ALA A 107 -1.35 -1.99 3.89
C ALA A 107 -2.59 -2.91 3.79
N LEU A 108 -3.47 -2.86 4.79
CA LEU A 108 -4.72 -3.62 4.78
C LEU A 108 -5.63 -3.16 3.65
N LEU A 109 -5.77 -1.85 3.44
CA LEU A 109 -6.57 -1.30 2.35
C LEU A 109 -6.10 -1.84 0.99
N ASP A 110 -4.79 -1.80 0.71
CA ASP A 110 -4.25 -2.33 -0.53
C ASP A 110 -4.51 -3.85 -0.66
N ALA A 111 -4.25 -4.62 0.38
CA ALA A 111 -4.41 -6.07 0.36
C ALA A 111 -5.86 -6.52 0.11
N VAL A 112 -6.87 -5.86 0.70
CA VAL A 112 -8.28 -6.26 0.55
C VAL A 112 -8.88 -5.90 -0.80
N GLU A 113 -8.28 -4.96 -1.54
CA GLU A 113 -8.73 -4.55 -2.87
C GLU A 113 -8.19 -5.45 -4.00
N LEU A 114 -7.18 -6.29 -3.74
CA LEU A 114 -6.57 -7.14 -4.76
C LEU A 114 -7.46 -8.33 -5.17
N PRO A 115 -8.08 -9.09 -4.25
CA PRO A 115 -8.95 -10.21 -4.62
C PRO A 115 -10.11 -9.80 -5.56
N PRO A 116 -10.91 -8.77 -5.28
CA PRO A 116 -12.01 -8.39 -6.18
C PRO A 116 -11.53 -7.84 -7.52
N THR A 117 -10.31 -7.25 -7.57
CA THR A 117 -9.75 -6.62 -8.77
C THR A 117 -9.07 -7.62 -9.69
N PHE A 118 -8.30 -8.54 -9.12
CA PHE A 118 -7.40 -9.43 -9.85
C PHE A 118 -7.76 -10.92 -9.70
N GLY A 119 -8.85 -11.26 -8.99
CA GLY A 119 -9.31 -12.63 -8.84
C GLY A 119 -8.34 -13.55 -8.09
N ILE A 120 -7.42 -12.99 -7.30
CA ILE A 120 -6.45 -13.76 -6.51
C ILE A 120 -7.07 -14.23 -5.19
N GLY A 121 -6.49 -15.29 -4.59
CA GLY A 121 -6.85 -15.72 -3.25
C GLY A 121 -6.53 -14.65 -2.19
N THR A 122 -7.32 -14.60 -1.12
CA THR A 122 -7.12 -13.67 0.00
C THR A 122 -5.87 -13.96 0.82
N ASP A 123 -5.23 -15.08 0.57
CA ASP A 123 -3.99 -15.55 1.19
C ASP A 123 -2.72 -15.19 0.41
N VAL A 124 -2.85 -14.70 -0.84
CA VAL A 124 -1.71 -14.33 -1.71
C VAL A 124 -1.04 -13.04 -1.24
N VAL A 125 -1.84 -12.06 -0.80
CA VAL A 125 -1.36 -10.82 -0.19
C VAL A 125 -2.03 -10.63 1.16
N ILE A 126 -1.22 -10.57 2.22
CA ILE A 126 -1.68 -10.54 3.61
C ILE A 126 -1.19 -9.26 4.27
N ALA A 127 -2.03 -8.60 5.07
CA ALA A 127 -1.62 -7.46 5.88
C ALA A 127 -1.67 -7.81 7.38
N LEU A 128 -0.53 -7.66 8.05
CA LEU A 128 -0.40 -7.76 9.50
C LEU A 128 -0.32 -6.35 10.09
N VAL A 129 -1.31 -6.00 10.91
CA VAL A 129 -1.41 -4.70 11.57
C VAL A 129 -1.11 -4.86 13.04
N ALA A 130 -0.17 -4.10 13.59
CA ALA A 130 0.13 -4.10 15.01
C ALA A 130 -1.15 -3.82 15.82
N GLY A 131 -1.49 -4.70 16.78
CA GLY A 131 -2.76 -4.67 17.52
C GLY A 131 -3.91 -5.42 16.84
N GLY A 132 -3.69 -6.01 15.65
CA GLY A 132 -4.64 -6.88 14.96
C GLY A 132 -5.92 -6.19 14.53
N LYS A 133 -7.04 -6.91 14.49
CA LYS A 133 -8.34 -6.39 14.00
C LYS A 133 -8.81 -5.13 14.74
N LYS A 134 -8.54 -5.01 16.03
CA LYS A 134 -8.93 -3.82 16.83
C LYS A 134 -8.21 -2.55 16.36
N ALA A 135 -6.97 -2.68 15.86
CA ALA A 135 -6.19 -1.54 15.38
C ALA A 135 -6.66 -1.00 14.01
N VAL A 136 -7.57 -1.69 13.33
CA VAL A 136 -8.14 -1.23 12.04
C VAL A 136 -9.06 -0.03 12.27
N THR A 137 -9.97 -0.12 13.25
CA THR A 137 -11.00 0.89 13.53
C THR A 137 -10.68 1.83 14.69
N GLY A 138 -9.66 1.51 15.50
CA GLY A 138 -9.26 2.31 16.67
C GLY A 138 -7.75 2.37 16.85
N ALA A 139 -7.30 3.14 17.84
CA ALA A 139 -5.92 3.11 18.31
C ALA A 139 -5.78 1.99 19.35
N VAL A 140 -4.71 1.18 19.25
CA VAL A 140 -4.32 0.22 20.28
C VAL A 140 -2.98 0.69 20.82
N GLU A 141 -3.00 1.28 22.02
CA GLU A 141 -1.80 1.84 22.64
C GLU A 141 -0.73 0.76 22.86
N GLY A 142 0.54 1.11 22.63
CA GLY A 142 1.68 0.23 22.80
C GLY A 142 1.78 -0.93 21.80
N ALA A 143 0.81 -1.09 20.88
CA ALA A 143 0.85 -2.20 19.92
C ALA A 143 2.06 -2.13 18.99
N GLU A 144 2.49 -0.92 18.60
CA GLU A 144 3.65 -0.71 17.73
C GLU A 144 4.99 -0.98 18.40
N ASP A 145 5.04 -0.96 19.74
CA ASP A 145 6.24 -1.21 20.54
C ASP A 145 6.49 -2.70 20.80
N SER A 146 5.49 -3.56 20.56
CA SER A 146 5.56 -4.98 20.86
C SER A 146 6.27 -5.78 19.77
N ALA A 147 7.59 -5.93 19.92
CA ALA A 147 8.42 -6.78 19.05
C ALA A 147 7.98 -8.28 19.08
N SER A 148 7.55 -8.78 20.23
CA SER A 148 7.11 -10.17 20.39
C SER A 148 5.82 -10.49 19.63
N ASN A 149 4.89 -9.53 19.54
CA ASN A 149 3.65 -9.69 18.78
C ASN A 149 3.92 -9.85 17.29
N ALA A 150 4.89 -9.15 16.73
CA ALA A 150 5.27 -9.30 15.33
C ALA A 150 5.73 -10.74 15.00
N VAL A 151 6.54 -11.32 15.89
CA VAL A 151 7.00 -12.70 15.75
C VAL A 151 5.84 -13.69 15.88
N ARG A 152 4.96 -13.49 16.85
CA ARG A 152 3.75 -14.30 17.02
C ARG A 152 2.87 -14.28 15.77
N ASP A 153 2.62 -13.10 15.24
CA ASP A 153 1.74 -12.90 14.09
C ASP A 153 2.31 -13.54 12.81
N LEU A 154 3.63 -13.44 12.58
CA LEU A 154 4.31 -14.12 11.48
C LEU A 154 4.36 -15.64 11.64
N ARG A 155 4.51 -16.15 12.87
CA ARG A 155 4.40 -17.59 13.16
C ARG A 155 3.00 -18.12 12.90
N ALA A 156 1.97 -17.38 13.29
CA ALA A 156 0.57 -17.76 13.11
C ALA A 156 0.22 -17.99 11.63
N ILE A 157 0.78 -17.18 10.72
CA ILE A 157 0.60 -17.37 9.28
C ILE A 157 1.61 -18.32 8.64
N LYS A 158 2.46 -19.00 9.47
CA LYS A 158 3.49 -19.94 9.01
C LYS A 158 4.39 -19.33 7.94
N LEU A 159 5.04 -18.19 8.27
CA LEU A 159 5.98 -17.52 7.37
C LEU A 159 7.03 -18.52 6.85
N GLY A 160 7.24 -18.54 5.54
CA GLY A 160 8.18 -19.42 4.88
C GLY A 160 9.21 -18.69 4.00
N ARG A 161 10.23 -19.43 3.56
CA ARG A 161 11.35 -18.92 2.72
C ARG A 161 10.92 -18.41 1.34
N ARG A 162 9.72 -18.76 0.88
CA ARG A 162 9.17 -18.30 -0.41
C ARG A 162 8.44 -16.98 -0.31
N ASP A 163 8.09 -16.55 0.92
CA ASP A 163 7.35 -15.33 1.17
C ASP A 163 8.24 -14.09 1.03
N VAL A 164 7.60 -12.95 0.81
CA VAL A 164 8.20 -11.62 0.85
C VAL A 164 7.53 -10.84 1.97
N VAL A 165 8.31 -10.27 2.87
CA VAL A 165 7.80 -9.39 3.94
C VAL A 165 8.15 -7.95 3.63
N LEU A 166 7.12 -7.11 3.47
CA LEU A 166 7.26 -5.67 3.30
C LEU A 166 6.91 -4.97 4.61
N GLY A 167 7.93 -4.45 5.28
CA GLY A 167 7.78 -3.66 6.49
C GLY A 167 7.54 -2.19 6.18
N ILE A 168 6.47 -1.62 6.76
CA ILE A 168 5.99 -0.27 6.47
C ILE A 168 6.00 0.56 7.75
N ALA A 169 6.87 1.57 7.80
CA ALA A 169 6.95 2.52 8.91
C ALA A 169 7.51 3.86 8.43
N ALA A 170 6.76 4.94 8.55
CA ALA A 170 7.21 6.27 8.12
C ALA A 170 8.50 6.70 8.82
N SER A 171 8.59 6.49 10.12
CA SER A 171 9.82 6.74 10.92
C SER A 171 10.95 5.77 10.59
N GLY A 172 10.61 4.54 10.21
CA GLY A 172 11.55 3.45 10.03
C GLY A 172 12.17 2.90 11.32
N THR A 173 11.51 3.14 12.47
CA THR A 173 12.00 2.73 13.80
C THR A 173 11.01 1.92 14.61
N THR A 174 9.80 1.70 14.12
CA THR A 174 8.72 0.98 14.80
C THR A 174 9.17 -0.43 15.22
N PRO A 175 9.20 -0.77 16.52
CA PRO A 175 9.74 -2.04 17.02
C PRO A 175 9.04 -3.27 16.44
N TYR A 176 7.70 -3.23 16.33
CA TYR A 176 6.91 -4.28 15.69
C TYR A 176 7.40 -4.57 14.26
N VAL A 177 7.60 -3.53 13.44
CA VAL A 177 8.02 -3.69 12.03
C VAL A 177 9.47 -4.15 11.91
N LEU A 178 10.37 -3.60 12.75
CA LEU A 178 11.78 -4.03 12.80
C LEU A 178 11.90 -5.51 13.17
N SER A 179 11.17 -5.96 14.21
CA SER A 179 11.15 -7.35 14.64
C SER A 179 10.60 -8.28 13.57
N ALA A 180 9.56 -7.85 12.83
CA ALA A 180 9.01 -8.60 11.71
C ALA A 180 10.06 -8.85 10.62
N LEU A 181 10.81 -7.81 10.18
CA LEU A 181 11.84 -7.97 9.17
C LEU A 181 13.03 -8.82 9.67
N GLN A 182 13.42 -8.67 10.94
CA GLN A 182 14.46 -9.51 11.54
C GLN A 182 14.05 -10.99 11.54
N PHE A 183 12.80 -11.28 11.92
CA PHE A 183 12.26 -12.63 11.91
C PHE A 183 12.20 -13.19 10.49
N ALA A 184 11.74 -12.42 9.51
CA ALA A 184 11.68 -12.80 8.10
C ALA A 184 13.07 -13.18 7.55
N ARG A 185 14.09 -12.38 7.82
CA ARG A 185 15.48 -12.67 7.41
C ARG A 185 16.01 -13.98 8.00
N ARG A 186 15.74 -14.24 9.28
CA ARG A 186 16.13 -15.51 9.92
C ARG A 186 15.47 -16.73 9.26
N HIS A 187 14.26 -16.54 8.68
CA HIS A 187 13.53 -17.56 7.94
C HIS A 187 13.83 -17.56 6.44
N ARG A 188 14.85 -16.81 6.00
CA ARG A 188 15.28 -16.70 4.60
C ARG A 188 14.17 -16.21 3.66
N ALA A 189 13.19 -15.47 4.18
CA ALA A 189 12.23 -14.74 3.38
C ALA A 189 12.85 -13.44 2.87
N GLU A 190 12.43 -13.02 1.67
CA GLU A 190 12.85 -11.73 1.11
C GLU A 190 12.24 -10.58 1.92
N THR A 191 12.97 -9.48 2.05
CA THR A 191 12.54 -8.35 2.88
C THR A 191 12.62 -7.05 2.13
N ILE A 192 11.55 -6.26 2.23
CA ILE A 192 11.42 -4.93 1.65
C ILE A 192 11.07 -3.95 2.77
N ALA A 193 11.66 -2.76 2.77
CA ALA A 193 11.31 -1.65 3.64
C ALA A 193 10.61 -0.55 2.86
N LEU A 194 9.54 0.00 3.41
CA LEU A 194 8.91 1.24 2.95
C LEU A 194 8.89 2.25 4.10
N THR A 195 9.70 3.31 3.97
CA THR A 195 9.90 4.31 5.01
C THR A 195 10.04 5.71 4.40
N ALA A 196 9.85 6.77 5.19
CA ALA A 196 10.15 8.14 4.77
C ALA A 196 11.55 8.64 5.18
N ASN A 197 12.38 7.76 5.77
CA ASN A 197 13.72 8.07 6.26
C ASN A 197 14.74 7.06 5.73
N ARG A 198 15.50 7.45 4.71
CA ARG A 198 16.48 6.60 3.99
C ARG A 198 17.52 5.92 4.89
N HIS A 199 17.97 6.60 5.92
CA HIS A 199 18.99 6.10 6.84
C HIS A 199 18.44 5.44 8.11
N SER A 200 17.13 5.12 8.11
CA SER A 200 16.49 4.47 9.25
C SER A 200 16.99 3.04 9.49
N PRO A 201 16.81 2.51 10.72
CA PRO A 201 17.11 1.11 11.02
C PRO A 201 16.34 0.14 10.10
N LEU A 202 15.09 0.44 9.75
CA LEU A 202 14.28 -0.38 8.86
C LEU A 202 14.88 -0.46 7.46
N ALA A 203 15.31 0.69 6.91
CA ALA A 203 15.94 0.77 5.60
C ALA A 203 17.25 -0.05 5.53
N LYS A 204 18.06 0.00 6.60
CA LYS A 204 19.32 -0.75 6.70
C LYS A 204 19.11 -2.26 6.86
N LEU A 205 18.00 -2.66 7.45
CA LEU A 205 17.69 -4.06 7.74
C LEU A 205 17.18 -4.82 6.52
N ALA A 206 16.46 -4.16 5.62
CA ALA A 206 15.79 -4.79 4.48
C ALA A 206 16.75 -5.11 3.33
N GLY A 207 16.42 -6.13 2.53
CA GLY A 207 17.14 -6.45 1.29
C GLY A 207 16.90 -5.40 0.21
N ILE A 208 15.68 -4.81 0.15
CA ILE A 208 15.34 -3.67 -0.71
C ILE A 208 14.77 -2.57 0.17
N SER A 209 15.25 -1.34 0.02
CA SER A 209 14.73 -0.18 0.73
C SER A 209 14.11 0.82 -0.25
N ILE A 210 12.82 1.12 -0.05
CA ILE A 210 12.07 2.15 -0.75
C ILE A 210 11.84 3.29 0.23
N ALA A 211 12.48 4.42 0.01
CA ALA A 211 12.52 5.51 0.98
C ALA A 211 12.16 6.86 0.34
N PRO A 212 10.87 7.10 -0.03
CA PRO A 212 10.43 8.39 -0.54
C PRO A 212 10.51 9.45 0.57
N GLU A 213 11.56 10.26 0.52
CA GLU A 213 11.80 11.34 1.49
C GLU A 213 10.90 12.54 1.16
N VAL A 214 9.70 12.55 1.75
CA VAL A 214 8.66 13.57 1.53
C VAL A 214 8.87 14.84 2.38
N GLY A 215 9.90 14.86 3.23
CA GLY A 215 10.24 15.99 4.11
C GLY A 215 9.33 16.09 5.34
N CYS A 216 9.36 17.29 5.97
CA CYS A 216 8.59 17.57 7.19
C CYS A 216 7.09 17.65 6.89
N GLU A 217 6.26 17.20 7.82
CA GLU A 217 4.81 17.31 7.69
C GLU A 217 4.30 18.72 8.06
N VAL A 218 3.15 19.10 7.54
CA VAL A 218 2.51 20.39 7.86
C VAL A 218 2.15 20.47 9.36
N VAL A 219 1.67 19.37 9.92
CA VAL A 219 1.59 19.17 11.36
C VAL A 219 2.76 18.26 11.75
N THR A 220 3.73 18.80 12.48
CA THR A 220 4.97 18.08 12.83
C THR A 220 4.70 16.71 13.43
N GLY A 221 5.37 15.68 12.94
CA GLY A 221 5.22 14.30 13.41
C GLY A 221 3.95 13.58 12.91
N SER A 222 3.02 14.27 12.23
CA SER A 222 1.76 13.68 11.77
C SER A 222 1.96 12.93 10.44
N THR A 223 2.68 11.81 10.49
CA THR A 223 3.08 11.00 9.32
C THR A 223 1.92 10.30 8.61
N ARG A 224 0.68 10.47 9.07
CA ARG A 224 -0.53 10.06 8.32
C ARG A 224 -0.76 10.87 7.04
N MET A 225 -0.06 12.03 6.87
CA MET A 225 -0.21 12.97 5.77
C MET A 225 0.68 12.60 4.57
N LYS A 226 1.71 13.37 4.22
CA LYS A 226 2.59 13.11 3.04
C LYS A 226 3.24 11.73 3.08
N ALA A 227 3.75 11.33 4.25
CA ALA A 227 4.34 10.00 4.41
C ALA A 227 3.30 8.90 4.16
N GLY A 228 2.09 9.03 4.71
CA GLY A 228 0.98 8.11 4.42
C GLY A 228 0.59 8.11 2.94
N SER A 229 0.46 9.28 2.32
CA SER A 229 0.16 9.39 0.88
C SER A 229 1.23 8.70 0.03
N SER A 230 2.51 8.89 0.36
CA SER A 230 3.61 8.20 -0.34
C SER A 230 3.55 6.68 -0.18
N GLN A 231 3.24 6.19 1.01
CA GLN A 231 3.07 4.75 1.26
C GLN A 231 1.93 4.18 0.41
N LYS A 232 0.76 4.83 0.41
CA LYS A 232 -0.38 4.40 -0.42
C LYS A 232 -0.01 4.32 -1.91
N MET A 233 0.66 5.33 -2.44
CA MET A 233 1.08 5.34 -3.85
C MET A 233 2.08 4.23 -4.16
N VAL A 234 3.06 4.00 -3.30
CA VAL A 234 4.06 2.92 -3.47
C VAL A 234 3.42 1.54 -3.38
N LEU A 235 2.53 1.31 -2.41
CA LEU A 235 1.80 0.05 -2.28
C LEU A 235 1.00 -0.25 -3.56
N ASN A 236 0.24 0.71 -4.06
CA ASN A 236 -0.51 0.54 -5.31
C ASN A 236 0.40 0.28 -6.52
N MET A 237 1.56 0.96 -6.63
CA MET A 237 2.53 0.68 -7.70
C MET A 237 3.06 -0.74 -7.61
N LEU A 238 3.46 -1.18 -6.40
CA LEU A 238 4.02 -2.51 -6.16
C LEU A 238 3.02 -3.62 -6.47
N SER A 239 1.83 -3.54 -5.87
CA SER A 239 0.80 -4.57 -5.99
C SER A 239 0.24 -4.64 -7.41
N THR A 240 -0.14 -3.50 -7.99
CA THR A 240 -0.68 -3.44 -9.34
C THR A 240 0.34 -3.94 -10.37
N ALA A 241 1.59 -3.45 -10.32
CA ALA A 241 2.62 -3.90 -11.25
C ALA A 241 2.93 -5.40 -11.10
N ALA A 242 2.91 -5.93 -9.86
CA ALA A 242 3.07 -7.35 -9.63
C ALA A 242 1.93 -8.16 -10.26
N MET A 243 0.67 -7.77 -10.07
CA MET A 243 -0.49 -8.45 -10.65
C MET A 243 -0.49 -8.37 -12.18
N VAL A 244 -0.15 -7.23 -12.77
CA VAL A 244 0.02 -7.08 -14.23
C VAL A 244 1.10 -8.04 -14.75
N ARG A 245 2.26 -8.12 -14.08
CA ARG A 245 3.37 -9.04 -14.45
C ARG A 245 3.03 -10.52 -14.23
N LEU A 246 2.09 -10.82 -13.35
CA LEU A 246 1.52 -12.17 -13.16
C LEU A 246 0.47 -12.52 -14.20
N GLY A 247 -0.01 -11.55 -14.98
CA GLY A 247 -0.95 -11.76 -16.09
C GLY A 247 -2.42 -11.61 -15.69
N HIS A 248 -2.71 -10.90 -14.61
CA HIS A 248 -4.09 -10.62 -14.15
C HIS A 248 -4.78 -9.47 -14.89
N THR A 249 -4.16 -8.96 -15.94
CA THR A 249 -4.76 -7.96 -16.84
C THR A 249 -4.61 -8.39 -18.29
N TYR A 250 -5.52 -7.92 -19.14
CA TYR A 250 -5.36 -7.91 -20.58
C TYR A 250 -5.34 -6.47 -21.06
N GLU A 251 -4.21 -6.02 -21.63
CA GLU A 251 -3.93 -4.60 -21.83
C GLU A 251 -4.08 -3.82 -20.49
N ASN A 252 -4.97 -2.85 -20.41
CA ASN A 252 -5.32 -2.14 -19.17
C ASN A 252 -6.66 -2.58 -18.57
N LEU A 253 -7.20 -3.73 -19.00
CA LEU A 253 -8.51 -4.24 -18.60
C LEU A 253 -8.40 -5.27 -17.46
N MET A 254 -9.32 -5.21 -16.51
CA MET A 254 -9.43 -6.11 -15.36
C MET A 254 -10.04 -7.46 -15.79
N ILE A 255 -9.24 -8.33 -16.42
CA ILE A 255 -9.72 -9.59 -17.02
C ILE A 255 -10.07 -10.68 -15.98
N ASP A 256 -9.62 -10.51 -14.75
CA ASP A 256 -9.90 -11.40 -13.61
C ASP A 256 -10.85 -10.78 -12.59
N LEU A 257 -11.61 -9.77 -12.99
CA LEU A 257 -12.61 -9.12 -12.16
C LEU A 257 -13.61 -10.14 -11.56
N VAL A 258 -13.77 -10.12 -10.24
CA VAL A 258 -14.79 -10.95 -9.57
C VAL A 258 -16.15 -10.29 -9.67
N MET A 259 -17.07 -10.89 -10.44
CA MET A 259 -18.40 -10.34 -10.76
C MET A 259 -19.46 -10.78 -9.74
N ASN A 260 -19.39 -10.28 -8.53
CA ASN A 260 -20.26 -10.63 -7.42
C ASN A 260 -21.53 -9.74 -7.29
N ASN A 261 -21.72 -8.78 -8.17
CA ASN A 261 -22.89 -7.90 -8.21
C ASN A 261 -23.20 -7.40 -9.63
N LYS A 262 -24.41 -6.84 -9.84
CA LYS A 262 -24.87 -6.34 -11.15
C LYS A 262 -23.94 -5.31 -11.79
N LYS A 263 -23.37 -4.38 -10.98
CA LYS A 263 -22.43 -3.36 -11.46
C LYS A 263 -21.16 -3.99 -12.02
N LEU A 264 -20.60 -4.99 -11.35
CA LEU A 264 -19.38 -5.68 -11.76
C LEU A 264 -19.64 -6.63 -12.93
N THR A 265 -20.81 -7.29 -13.00
CA THR A 265 -21.21 -8.04 -14.20
C THR A 265 -21.33 -7.13 -15.42
N GLY A 266 -21.97 -5.97 -15.29
CA GLY A 266 -22.04 -4.98 -16.38
C GLY A 266 -20.65 -4.43 -16.80
N ARG A 267 -19.70 -4.33 -15.85
CA ARG A 267 -18.31 -3.99 -16.18
C ARG A 267 -17.63 -5.11 -16.96
N GLY A 268 -17.81 -6.37 -16.54
CA GLY A 268 -17.26 -7.54 -17.24
C GLY A 268 -17.74 -7.62 -18.69
N LEU A 269 -19.02 -7.37 -18.93
CA LEU A 269 -19.57 -7.31 -20.30
C LEU A 269 -18.92 -6.22 -21.16
N ARG A 270 -18.73 -5.03 -20.62
CA ARG A 270 -18.04 -3.95 -21.33
C ARG A 270 -16.58 -4.31 -21.63
N ILE A 271 -15.87 -4.93 -20.67
CA ILE A 271 -14.50 -5.41 -20.86
C ILE A 271 -14.46 -6.41 -22.02
N LEU A 272 -15.38 -7.36 -22.10
CA LEU A 272 -15.42 -8.33 -23.19
C LEU A 272 -15.72 -7.66 -24.54
N ALA A 273 -16.68 -6.76 -24.60
CA ALA A 273 -17.01 -6.02 -25.82
C ALA A 273 -15.82 -5.18 -26.31
N ASP A 274 -15.19 -4.41 -25.40
CA ASP A 274 -14.01 -3.57 -25.73
C ASP A 274 -12.81 -4.41 -26.21
N ALA A 275 -12.53 -5.52 -25.52
CA ALA A 275 -11.37 -6.34 -25.82
C ALA A 275 -11.53 -7.20 -27.09
N SER A 276 -12.76 -7.62 -27.42
CA SER A 276 -13.05 -8.49 -28.57
C SER A 276 -13.55 -7.75 -29.80
N GLY A 277 -14.08 -6.52 -29.63
CA GLY A 277 -14.83 -5.82 -30.67
C GLY A 277 -16.23 -6.39 -30.94
N ALA A 278 -16.67 -7.37 -30.15
CA ALA A 278 -17.97 -8.03 -30.34
C ALA A 278 -19.14 -7.21 -29.78
N PRO A 279 -20.34 -7.34 -30.33
CA PRO A 279 -21.55 -6.76 -29.77
C PRO A 279 -21.82 -7.24 -28.33
N LEU A 280 -22.47 -6.42 -27.51
CA LEU A 280 -22.79 -6.76 -26.11
C LEU A 280 -23.59 -8.07 -25.98
N SER A 281 -24.49 -8.36 -26.91
CA SER A 281 -25.26 -9.63 -26.95
C SER A 281 -24.35 -10.86 -27.09
N SER A 282 -23.35 -10.80 -27.96
CA SER A 282 -22.34 -11.86 -28.15
C SER A 282 -21.45 -11.98 -26.92
N ALA A 283 -21.03 -10.85 -26.33
CA ALA A 283 -20.27 -10.83 -25.09
C ALA A 283 -21.04 -11.47 -23.92
N GLU A 284 -22.33 -11.18 -23.82
CA GLU A 284 -23.21 -11.76 -22.79
C GLU A 284 -23.39 -13.28 -22.99
N HIS A 285 -23.57 -13.72 -24.22
CA HIS A 285 -23.68 -15.15 -24.55
C HIS A 285 -22.37 -15.89 -24.18
N ALA A 286 -21.23 -15.38 -24.61
CA ALA A 286 -19.93 -15.97 -24.29
C ALA A 286 -19.65 -15.98 -22.77
N LEU A 287 -20.04 -14.91 -22.06
CA LEU A 287 -19.86 -14.85 -20.61
C LEU A 287 -20.69 -15.91 -19.88
N ARG A 288 -21.93 -16.17 -20.32
CA ARG A 288 -22.77 -17.25 -19.78
C ARG A 288 -22.15 -18.63 -20.08
N GLN A 289 -21.74 -18.87 -21.30
CA GLN A 289 -21.15 -20.16 -21.72
C GLN A 289 -19.81 -20.45 -21.04
N SER A 290 -19.03 -19.42 -20.72
CA SER A 290 -17.75 -19.56 -20.03
C SER A 290 -17.87 -19.79 -18.51
N GLY A 291 -19.08 -19.89 -17.96
CA GLY A 291 -19.29 -19.94 -16.51
C GLY A 291 -18.87 -18.65 -15.80
N HIS A 292 -19.10 -17.50 -16.41
CA HIS A 292 -18.68 -16.18 -15.92
C HIS A 292 -17.16 -15.97 -15.83
N ASN A 293 -16.38 -16.69 -16.61
CA ASN A 293 -14.95 -16.51 -16.71
C ASN A 293 -14.58 -15.59 -17.88
N LEU A 294 -14.14 -14.36 -17.59
CA LEU A 294 -13.81 -13.37 -18.63
C LEU A 294 -12.68 -13.81 -19.55
N ARG A 295 -11.66 -14.54 -19.05
CA ARG A 295 -10.56 -15.05 -19.88
C ARG A 295 -11.07 -16.03 -20.90
N VAL A 296 -11.87 -17.00 -20.45
CA VAL A 296 -12.45 -18.02 -21.34
C VAL A 296 -13.37 -17.36 -22.36
N ALA A 297 -14.28 -16.48 -21.91
CA ALA A 297 -15.20 -15.75 -22.77
C ALA A 297 -14.48 -14.92 -23.84
N LEU A 298 -13.38 -14.26 -23.47
CA LEU A 298 -12.59 -13.48 -24.43
C LEU A 298 -11.93 -14.35 -25.49
N VAL A 299 -11.36 -15.50 -25.10
CA VAL A 299 -10.77 -16.45 -26.06
C VAL A 299 -11.83 -17.04 -26.98
N MET A 300 -13.03 -17.36 -26.45
CA MET A 300 -14.17 -17.81 -27.26
C MET A 300 -14.53 -16.78 -28.34
N LEU A 301 -14.70 -15.53 -27.95
CA LEU A 301 -15.06 -14.45 -28.87
C LEU A 301 -13.99 -14.19 -29.94
N GLN A 302 -12.71 -14.22 -29.55
CA GLN A 302 -11.62 -13.88 -30.44
C GLN A 302 -11.35 -14.96 -31.49
N HIS A 303 -11.51 -16.24 -31.10
CA HIS A 303 -11.21 -17.39 -32.00
C HIS A 303 -12.46 -18.05 -32.53
N ASN A 304 -13.65 -17.61 -32.15
CA ASN A 304 -14.93 -18.24 -32.48
C ASN A 304 -14.95 -19.76 -32.16
N VAL A 305 -14.54 -20.09 -30.93
CA VAL A 305 -14.43 -21.47 -30.42
C VAL A 305 -15.34 -21.71 -29.23
N SER A 306 -15.57 -22.97 -28.87
CA SER A 306 -16.30 -23.37 -27.70
C SER A 306 -15.54 -23.03 -26.40
N ALA A 307 -16.24 -23.03 -25.25
CA ALA A 307 -15.63 -22.82 -23.94
C ALA A 307 -14.53 -23.87 -23.64
N ASN A 308 -14.74 -25.13 -24.03
CA ASN A 308 -13.76 -26.20 -23.82
C ASN A 308 -12.47 -25.96 -24.61
N GLU A 309 -12.58 -25.59 -25.86
CA GLU A 309 -11.42 -25.25 -26.72
C GLU A 309 -10.69 -24.01 -26.20
N ALA A 310 -11.43 -22.98 -25.71
CA ALA A 310 -10.85 -21.81 -25.12
C ALA A 310 -10.07 -22.15 -23.83
N ILE A 311 -10.60 -23.06 -23.00
CA ILE A 311 -9.90 -23.57 -21.80
C ILE A 311 -8.62 -24.30 -22.20
N GLN A 312 -8.64 -25.16 -23.23
CA GLN A 312 -7.46 -25.86 -23.74
C GLN A 312 -6.37 -24.88 -24.22
N LYS A 313 -6.76 -23.85 -24.98
CA LYS A 313 -5.82 -22.80 -25.44
C LYS A 313 -5.19 -22.06 -24.25
N LEU A 314 -5.96 -21.73 -23.22
CA LEU A 314 -5.46 -21.12 -22.00
C LEU A 314 -4.51 -22.04 -21.22
N GLN A 315 -4.78 -23.33 -21.16
CA GLN A 315 -3.90 -24.32 -20.52
C GLN A 315 -2.57 -24.45 -21.28
N LEU A 316 -2.60 -24.56 -22.61
CA LEU A 316 -1.40 -24.57 -23.47
C LEU A 316 -0.56 -23.28 -23.28
N ALA A 317 -1.24 -22.16 -23.13
CA ALA A 317 -0.59 -20.87 -22.84
C ALA A 317 -0.13 -20.71 -21.37
N LYS A 318 -0.27 -21.75 -20.52
CA LYS A 318 0.03 -21.70 -19.07
C LYS A 318 -0.69 -20.56 -18.37
N GLY A 319 -1.96 -20.31 -18.72
CA GLY A 319 -2.79 -19.24 -18.18
C GLY A 319 -2.49 -17.82 -18.72
N HIS A 320 -1.51 -17.66 -19.61
CA HIS A 320 -1.19 -16.36 -20.20
C HIS A 320 -2.16 -15.99 -21.32
N LEU A 321 -3.15 -15.13 -21.02
CA LEU A 321 -4.19 -14.75 -21.96
C LEU A 321 -3.62 -14.25 -23.30
N ARG A 322 -2.67 -13.30 -23.28
CA ARG A 322 -2.05 -12.78 -24.53
C ARG A 322 -1.35 -13.85 -25.36
N ARG A 323 -0.87 -14.94 -24.75
CA ARG A 323 -0.32 -16.09 -25.51
C ARG A 323 -1.44 -16.95 -26.06
N ALA A 324 -2.50 -17.20 -25.28
CA ALA A 324 -3.67 -17.95 -25.74
C ALA A 324 -4.36 -17.26 -26.93
N MET A 325 -4.34 -15.93 -26.97
CA MET A 325 -4.86 -15.13 -28.09
C MET A 325 -4.02 -15.21 -29.38
N LYS A 326 -2.87 -15.89 -29.37
CA LYS A 326 -2.00 -16.09 -30.54
C LYS A 326 -1.96 -17.58 -31.02
N LEU A 327 -2.59 -18.47 -30.25
CA LEU A 327 -2.74 -19.89 -30.59
C LEU A 327 -3.97 -20.14 -31.46
#